data_4f682eb3d7549a00ceb6d59abb4da882
#
_entry.id   4f682eb3d7549a00ceb6d59abb4da882
#
_cell.length_a   1.000
_cell.length_b   1.000
_cell.length_c   1.000
_cell.angle_alpha   90.00
_cell.angle_beta   90.00
_cell.angle_gamma   90.00
#
_symmetry.space_group_name_H-M   'P 1'
#
loop_
_entity.id
_entity.type
_entity.pdbx_description
1 polymer ?
#
loop_
_entity_poly.entity_id
_entity_poly.type
_entity_poly.pdbx_seq_one_letter_code
_entity_poly.pdbx_strand_id
1 'polypeptide(L)'
;MEHKDIERLDRISAHLHALLHNEHPGVLDLIGQQEDEIRQVGAFINTLTEALSSLTNAAHHLSIGDMDVPIIAKLPAGHHLKNLQATLRHLTWQTGQIAKGDFSQRVEFLGEFSHSFNWMVEQLEAYRQRILGQNRELERLASTDPLTGVYNRRAFMDFATKEFLRSQRYSHVFSAIQMDIDHFKKVNDTHGHAVGDEVLKAFTVNCLEVLRESDVLGRISGEEFSIILPETEREGALIVAERFCQTIADLKLYVDNQIVHFTVSIGVTSLRQDDTGIEAVLRRADEALYLAKNGGRNKVVSAG
;
A
#
# COMPACT_ATOMS: atom_id res chain seq x y z
N MET A 1 14.02 -80.67 11.09
CA MET A 1 13.69 -79.41 11.72
C MET A 1 13.30 -79.75 13.16
N GLU A 2 14.05 -79.21 14.14
CA GLU A 2 13.79 -79.46 15.54
C GLU A 2 12.44 -78.84 15.99
N HIS A 3 11.74 -79.40 16.98
CA HIS A 3 10.46 -78.85 17.49
C HIS A 3 10.57 -77.39 17.88
N LYS A 4 11.75 -76.94 18.37
CA LYS A 4 12.10 -75.55 18.67
C LYS A 4 12.11 -74.61 17.46
N ASP A 5 12.53 -75.12 16.30
CA ASP A 5 12.59 -74.31 15.06
C ASP A 5 11.19 -74.03 14.54
N ILE A 6 10.27 -74.98 14.68
CA ILE A 6 8.84 -74.79 14.32
C ILE A 6 8.23 -73.69 15.18
N GLU A 7 8.41 -73.75 16.49
CA GLU A 7 7.87 -72.73 17.43
C GLU A 7 8.42 -71.32 17.15
N ARG A 8 9.68 -71.21 16.76
CA ARG A 8 10.32 -69.95 16.38
C ARG A 8 9.74 -69.40 15.08
N LEU A 9 9.50 -70.24 14.09
CA LEU A 9 8.86 -69.88 12.80
C LEU A 9 7.40 -69.46 13.02
N ASP A 10 6.66 -70.10 13.89
CA ASP A 10 5.29 -69.72 14.24
C ASP A 10 5.23 -68.33 14.89
N ARG A 11 6.18 -68.00 15.76
CA ARG A 11 6.32 -66.63 16.34
C ARG A 11 6.64 -65.56 15.30
N ILE A 12 7.52 -65.87 14.36
CA ILE A 12 7.81 -64.97 13.23
C ILE A 12 6.57 -64.77 12.38
N SER A 13 5.82 -65.82 12.07
CA SER A 13 4.58 -65.74 11.30
C SER A 13 3.51 -64.91 12.01
N ALA A 14 3.32 -65.10 13.30
CA ALA A 14 2.38 -64.34 14.11
C ALA A 14 2.76 -62.83 14.18
N HIS A 15 4.06 -62.52 14.32
CA HIS A 15 4.56 -61.16 14.33
C HIS A 15 4.34 -60.44 12.99
N LEU A 16 4.61 -61.12 11.88
CA LEU A 16 4.36 -60.57 10.53
C LEU A 16 2.86 -60.39 10.28
N HIS A 17 2.02 -61.31 10.76
CA HIS A 17 0.57 -61.19 10.65
C HIS A 17 0.06 -59.93 11.42
N ALA A 18 0.53 -59.71 12.64
CA ALA A 18 0.19 -58.53 13.42
C ALA A 18 0.60 -57.22 12.72
N LEU A 19 1.79 -57.16 12.14
CA LEU A 19 2.24 -56.01 11.34
C LEU A 19 1.32 -55.72 10.15
N LEU A 20 0.87 -56.76 9.44
CA LEU A 20 -0.03 -56.58 8.28
C LEU A 20 -1.43 -56.11 8.67
N HIS A 21 -1.86 -56.33 9.90
CA HIS A 21 -3.15 -55.91 10.42
C HIS A 21 -3.09 -54.62 11.24
N ASN A 22 -2.00 -53.85 11.08
CA ASN A 22 -1.81 -52.55 11.73
C ASN A 22 -1.71 -52.62 13.27
N GLU A 23 -1.28 -53.76 13.78
CA GLU A 23 -0.95 -53.97 15.18
C GLU A 23 0.52 -53.61 15.45
N HIS A 24 0.83 -53.23 16.67
CA HIS A 24 2.23 -52.97 17.07
C HIS A 24 2.76 -54.16 17.88
N PRO A 25 3.33 -55.16 17.24
CA PRO A 25 3.64 -56.46 17.90
C PRO A 25 4.82 -56.39 18.90
N GLY A 26 5.42 -55.23 19.10
CA GLY A 26 6.60 -55.10 19.95
C GLY A 26 7.85 -55.73 19.34
N VAL A 27 8.82 -56.12 20.19
CA VAL A 27 10.05 -56.79 19.76
C VAL A 27 9.85 -58.29 19.68
N LEU A 28 10.22 -58.87 18.54
CA LEU A 28 10.20 -60.32 18.36
C LEU A 28 11.36 -60.94 19.15
N ASP A 29 11.02 -61.67 20.24
CA ASP A 29 11.99 -62.42 21.02
C ASP A 29 11.98 -63.92 20.60
N LEU A 30 13.07 -64.35 20.01
CA LEU A 30 13.25 -65.73 19.56
C LEU A 30 14.08 -66.50 20.60
N ILE A 31 13.43 -67.38 21.34
CA ILE A 31 14.01 -68.20 22.40
C ILE A 31 15.18 -69.03 21.83
N GLY A 32 16.37 -68.94 22.45
CA GLY A 32 17.55 -69.73 22.15
C GLY A 32 18.83 -68.91 22.07
N GLN A 33 19.97 -69.48 22.53
CA GLN A 33 21.28 -68.82 22.55
C GLN A 33 22.14 -69.14 21.32
N GLN A 34 21.70 -69.94 20.36
CA GLN A 34 22.43 -70.21 19.16
C GLN A 34 22.29 -69.15 18.12
N GLU A 35 23.43 -68.68 17.61
CA GLU A 35 23.45 -67.82 16.41
C GLU A 35 23.22 -68.68 15.18
N ASP A 36 21.96 -68.73 14.74
CA ASP A 36 21.55 -69.48 13.57
C ASP A 36 20.79 -68.50 12.60
N GLU A 37 20.46 -69.02 11.42
CA GLU A 37 19.79 -68.29 10.34
C GLU A 37 18.41 -67.78 10.80
N ILE A 38 17.69 -68.49 11.65
CA ILE A 38 16.36 -68.07 12.16
C ILE A 38 16.48 -66.83 13.07
N ARG A 39 17.54 -66.76 13.90
CA ARG A 39 17.83 -65.59 14.73
C ARG A 39 18.17 -64.36 13.92
N GLN A 40 18.95 -64.55 12.83
CA GLN A 40 19.26 -63.44 11.89
C GLN A 40 18.00 -62.92 11.21
N VAL A 41 17.08 -63.79 10.75
CA VAL A 41 15.78 -63.42 10.19
C VAL A 41 14.97 -62.64 11.22
N GLY A 42 14.92 -63.07 12.48
CA GLY A 42 14.26 -62.36 13.57
C GLY A 42 14.81 -60.95 13.80
N ALA A 43 16.13 -60.79 13.77
CA ALA A 43 16.77 -59.49 13.90
C ALA A 43 16.42 -58.54 12.72
N PHE A 44 16.38 -59.07 11.47
CA PHE A 44 15.93 -58.27 10.31
C PHE A 44 14.46 -57.89 10.42
N ILE A 45 13.57 -58.80 10.90
CA ILE A 45 12.15 -58.49 11.11
C ILE A 45 11.99 -57.42 12.17
N ASN A 46 12.71 -57.47 13.29
CA ASN A 46 12.67 -56.40 14.31
C ASN A 46 13.10 -55.06 13.73
N THR A 47 14.19 -55.04 12.98
CA THR A 47 14.67 -53.81 12.33
C THR A 47 13.63 -53.26 11.34
N LEU A 48 12.96 -54.13 10.58
CA LEU A 48 11.90 -53.71 9.65
C LEU A 48 10.66 -53.18 10.41
N THR A 49 10.27 -53.86 11.50
CA THR A 49 9.15 -53.43 12.37
C THR A 49 9.38 -52.03 12.95
N GLU A 50 10.59 -51.80 13.50
CA GLU A 50 10.98 -50.46 14.02
C GLU A 50 10.93 -49.39 12.90
N ALA A 51 11.46 -49.72 11.74
CA ALA A 51 11.48 -48.79 10.62
C ALA A 51 10.06 -48.46 10.12
N LEU A 52 9.18 -49.45 10.00
CA LEU A 52 7.77 -49.26 9.61
C LEU A 52 7.02 -48.44 10.66
N SER A 53 7.16 -48.77 11.94
CA SER A 53 6.53 -48.03 13.04
C SER A 53 6.97 -46.57 13.07
N SER A 54 8.27 -46.31 12.84
CA SER A 54 8.80 -44.93 12.74
C SER A 54 8.22 -44.16 11.56
N LEU A 55 8.08 -44.81 10.40
CA LEU A 55 7.48 -44.22 9.20
C LEU A 55 6.00 -43.92 9.39
N THR A 56 5.25 -44.83 9.98
CA THR A 56 3.82 -44.66 10.26
C THR A 56 3.59 -43.52 11.22
N ASN A 57 4.40 -43.42 12.27
CA ASN A 57 4.34 -42.33 13.24
C ASN A 57 4.68 -40.98 12.54
N ALA A 58 5.74 -40.92 11.74
CA ALA A 58 6.09 -39.70 11.00
C ALA A 58 5.00 -39.31 10.00
N ALA A 59 4.40 -40.26 9.28
CA ALA A 59 3.28 -39.97 8.37
C ALA A 59 2.05 -39.44 9.12
N HIS A 60 1.75 -39.99 10.30
CA HIS A 60 0.67 -39.53 11.17
C HIS A 60 0.92 -38.05 11.59
N HIS A 61 2.08 -37.74 12.12
CA HIS A 61 2.41 -36.37 12.51
C HIS A 61 2.30 -35.38 11.33
N LEU A 62 2.82 -35.76 10.16
CA LEU A 62 2.68 -34.92 8.96
C LEU A 62 1.20 -34.72 8.56
N SER A 63 0.36 -35.74 8.72
CA SER A 63 -1.06 -35.65 8.36
C SER A 63 -1.85 -34.69 9.24
N ILE A 64 -1.42 -34.45 10.46
CA ILE A 64 -2.03 -33.49 11.40
C ILE A 64 -1.32 -32.13 11.38
N GLY A 65 -0.35 -31.94 10.45
CA GLY A 65 0.35 -30.67 10.27
C GLY A 65 1.60 -30.48 11.15
N ASP A 66 2.01 -31.50 11.91
CA ASP A 66 3.26 -31.43 12.68
C ASP A 66 4.46 -31.70 11.77
N MET A 67 5.09 -30.60 11.35
CA MET A 67 6.24 -30.64 10.45
C MET A 67 7.60 -30.80 11.19
N ASP A 68 7.61 -30.84 12.52
CA ASP A 68 8.85 -30.85 13.30
C ASP A 68 9.28 -32.26 13.74
N VAL A 69 8.48 -33.29 13.45
CA VAL A 69 8.81 -34.67 13.77
C VAL A 69 10.08 -35.14 13.02
N PRO A 70 11.04 -35.76 13.71
CA PRO A 70 12.23 -36.29 13.07
C PRO A 70 11.88 -37.56 12.26
N ILE A 71 12.26 -37.58 10.97
CA ILE A 71 12.06 -38.73 10.09
C ILE A 71 13.36 -39.50 9.97
N ILE A 72 13.38 -40.74 10.46
CA ILE A 72 14.53 -41.63 10.37
C ILE A 72 14.43 -42.42 9.05
N ALA A 73 15.32 -42.14 8.12
CA ALA A 73 15.29 -42.71 6.77
C ALA A 73 16.04 -44.06 6.70
N LYS A 74 15.68 -45.05 7.51
CA LYS A 74 16.22 -46.41 7.44
C LYS A 74 15.74 -47.21 6.20
N LEU A 75 14.61 -46.80 5.61
CA LEU A 75 14.03 -47.40 4.40
C LEU A 75 13.92 -46.36 3.29
N PRO A 76 13.90 -46.76 1.99
CA PRO A 76 13.70 -45.83 0.87
C PRO A 76 12.47 -44.91 1.05
N ALA A 77 11.35 -45.46 1.56
CA ALA A 77 10.13 -44.72 1.88
C ALA A 77 10.37 -43.54 2.86
N GLY A 78 11.33 -43.68 3.78
CA GLY A 78 11.69 -42.63 4.72
C GLY A 78 12.33 -41.42 4.03
N HIS A 79 13.07 -41.62 2.96
CA HIS A 79 13.62 -40.52 2.15
C HIS A 79 12.50 -39.75 1.44
N HIS A 80 11.53 -40.45 0.86
CA HIS A 80 10.37 -39.81 0.21
C HIS A 80 9.55 -39.01 1.21
N LEU A 81 9.31 -39.55 2.40
CA LEU A 81 8.57 -38.86 3.46
C LEU A 81 9.32 -37.62 3.98
N LYS A 82 10.66 -37.71 4.11
CA LYS A 82 11.51 -36.57 4.47
C LYS A 82 11.49 -35.47 3.41
N ASN A 83 11.50 -35.84 2.13
CA ASN A 83 11.37 -34.88 1.04
C ASN A 83 9.99 -34.20 1.07
N LEU A 84 8.92 -34.94 1.30
CA LEU A 84 7.58 -34.39 1.44
C LEU A 84 7.51 -33.40 2.63
N GLN A 85 8.09 -33.75 3.77
CA GLN A 85 8.18 -32.86 4.93
C GLN A 85 8.88 -31.54 4.58
N ALA A 86 10.05 -31.61 3.93
CA ALA A 86 10.80 -30.42 3.51
C ALA A 86 9.98 -29.55 2.53
N THR A 87 9.29 -30.17 1.59
CA THR A 87 8.39 -29.51 0.63
C THR A 87 7.27 -28.76 1.33
N LEU A 88 6.59 -29.41 2.29
CA LEU A 88 5.48 -28.79 3.06
C LEU A 88 5.97 -27.66 3.95
N ARG A 89 7.12 -27.81 4.59
CA ARG A 89 7.76 -26.71 5.35
C ARG A 89 8.06 -25.51 4.47
N HIS A 90 8.63 -25.75 3.29
CA HIS A 90 8.94 -24.67 2.34
C HIS A 90 7.67 -23.96 1.86
N LEU A 91 6.62 -24.71 1.55
CA LEU A 91 5.31 -24.15 1.18
C LEU A 91 4.72 -23.29 2.31
N THR A 92 4.80 -23.77 3.55
CA THR A 92 4.35 -23.00 4.72
C THR A 92 5.13 -21.69 4.88
N TRP A 93 6.43 -21.73 4.67
CA TRP A 93 7.26 -20.53 4.68
C TRP A 93 6.87 -19.56 3.56
N GLN A 94 6.69 -20.04 2.32
CA GLN A 94 6.28 -19.22 1.17
C GLN A 94 4.92 -18.56 1.40
N THR A 95 3.94 -19.32 1.90
CA THR A 95 2.63 -18.73 2.26
C THR A 95 2.74 -17.66 3.33
N GLY A 96 3.64 -17.85 4.31
CA GLY A 96 3.96 -16.85 5.32
C GLY A 96 4.59 -15.58 4.74
N GLN A 97 5.41 -15.66 3.68
CA GLN A 97 5.95 -14.50 3.00
C GLN A 97 4.85 -13.77 2.19
N ILE A 98 4.00 -14.52 1.49
CA ILE A 98 2.84 -13.94 0.77
C ILE A 98 1.92 -13.19 1.74
N ALA A 99 1.63 -13.76 2.90
CA ALA A 99 0.82 -13.10 3.94
C ALA A 99 1.45 -11.80 4.45
N LYS A 100 2.78 -11.64 4.39
CA LYS A 100 3.51 -10.41 4.71
C LYS A 100 3.60 -9.43 3.54
N GLY A 101 3.04 -9.80 2.38
CA GLY A 101 3.00 -8.95 1.18
C GLY A 101 4.09 -9.21 0.15
N ASP A 102 4.89 -10.27 0.31
CA ASP A 102 5.85 -10.70 -0.71
C ASP A 102 5.16 -11.65 -1.71
N PHE A 103 4.62 -11.10 -2.77
CA PHE A 103 3.95 -11.85 -3.84
C PHE A 103 4.92 -12.35 -4.93
N SER A 104 6.23 -12.24 -4.72
CA SER A 104 7.23 -12.79 -5.66
C SER A 104 7.40 -14.30 -5.53
N GLN A 105 6.89 -14.89 -4.45
CA GLN A 105 7.00 -16.31 -4.15
C GLN A 105 6.30 -17.17 -5.20
N ARG A 106 7.00 -18.25 -5.65
CA ARG A 106 6.48 -19.23 -6.63
C ARG A 106 6.76 -20.64 -6.16
N VAL A 107 5.81 -21.54 -6.38
CA VAL A 107 5.93 -22.98 -6.11
C VAL A 107 6.15 -23.71 -7.43
N GLU A 108 7.20 -24.55 -7.52
CA GLU A 108 7.61 -25.21 -8.77
C GLU A 108 7.52 -26.75 -8.71
N PHE A 109 7.26 -27.33 -7.54
CA PHE A 109 7.53 -28.76 -7.29
C PHE A 109 6.30 -29.60 -6.87
N LEU A 110 5.08 -29.08 -6.97
CA LEU A 110 3.85 -29.78 -6.58
C LEU A 110 2.86 -29.98 -7.76
N GLY A 111 3.34 -30.04 -9.00
CA GLY A 111 2.51 -30.29 -10.17
C GLY A 111 1.34 -29.32 -10.31
N GLU A 112 0.11 -29.82 -10.47
CA GLU A 112 -1.10 -29.00 -10.64
C GLU A 112 -1.36 -28.04 -9.47
N PHE A 113 -0.98 -28.42 -8.26
CA PHE A 113 -1.05 -27.52 -7.12
C PHE A 113 -0.21 -26.26 -7.31
N SER A 114 1.02 -26.39 -7.85
CA SER A 114 1.89 -25.27 -8.12
C SER A 114 1.24 -24.27 -9.08
N HIS A 115 0.59 -24.74 -10.14
CA HIS A 115 -0.11 -23.90 -11.11
C HIS A 115 -1.27 -23.14 -10.43
N SER A 116 -2.11 -23.84 -9.67
CA SER A 116 -3.24 -23.22 -8.97
C SER A 116 -2.79 -22.23 -7.91
N PHE A 117 -1.75 -22.58 -7.16
CA PHE A 117 -1.16 -21.72 -6.13
C PHE A 117 -0.56 -20.44 -6.75
N ASN A 118 0.28 -20.57 -7.77
CA ASN A 118 0.92 -19.45 -8.44
C ASN A 118 -0.12 -18.53 -9.10
N TRP A 119 -1.15 -19.09 -9.72
CA TRP A 119 -2.26 -18.32 -10.28
C TRP A 119 -2.99 -17.53 -9.19
N MET A 120 -3.28 -18.16 -8.03
CA MET A 120 -3.88 -17.48 -6.88
C MET A 120 -3.01 -16.31 -6.39
N VAL A 121 -1.70 -16.49 -6.31
CA VAL A 121 -0.74 -15.42 -5.90
C VAL A 121 -0.77 -14.27 -6.90
N GLU A 122 -0.80 -14.56 -8.20
CA GLU A 122 -0.92 -13.54 -9.25
C GLU A 122 -2.23 -12.75 -9.13
N GLN A 123 -3.35 -13.43 -8.90
CA GLN A 123 -4.64 -12.77 -8.69
C GLN A 123 -4.63 -11.89 -7.44
N LEU A 124 -4.06 -12.35 -6.33
CA LEU A 124 -3.92 -11.55 -5.10
C LEU A 124 -3.12 -10.27 -5.33
N GLU A 125 -1.99 -10.35 -6.03
CA GLU A 125 -1.18 -9.17 -6.36
C GLU A 125 -1.95 -8.22 -7.30
N ALA A 126 -2.63 -8.74 -8.31
CA ALA A 126 -3.45 -7.94 -9.22
C ALA A 126 -4.58 -7.20 -8.48
N TYR A 127 -5.29 -7.88 -7.58
CA TYR A 127 -6.32 -7.26 -6.74
C TYR A 127 -5.75 -6.19 -5.82
N ARG A 128 -4.60 -6.46 -5.20
CA ARG A 128 -3.91 -5.48 -4.35
C ARG A 128 -3.57 -4.21 -5.13
N GLN A 129 -2.97 -4.34 -6.31
CA GLN A 129 -2.63 -3.19 -7.16
C GLN A 129 -3.88 -2.41 -7.59
N ARG A 130 -4.96 -3.12 -7.92
CA ARG A 130 -6.23 -2.49 -8.27
C ARG A 130 -6.81 -1.68 -7.10
N ILE A 131 -6.82 -2.25 -5.89
CA ILE A 131 -7.30 -1.55 -4.69
C ILE A 131 -6.45 -0.31 -4.39
N LEU A 132 -5.12 -0.42 -4.49
CA LEU A 132 -4.21 0.72 -4.30
C LEU A 132 -4.46 1.83 -5.34
N GLY A 133 -4.69 1.45 -6.59
CA GLY A 133 -5.04 2.39 -7.66
C GLY A 133 -6.38 3.09 -7.40
N GLN A 134 -7.40 2.33 -7.01
CA GLN A 134 -8.70 2.89 -6.66
C GLN A 134 -8.64 3.83 -5.45
N ASN A 135 -7.88 3.47 -4.42
CA ASN A 135 -7.71 4.33 -3.25
C ASN A 135 -7.02 5.66 -3.61
N ARG A 136 -5.96 5.63 -4.43
CA ARG A 136 -5.32 6.86 -4.92
C ARG A 136 -6.28 7.74 -5.71
N GLU A 137 -7.10 7.15 -6.57
CA GLU A 137 -8.08 7.89 -7.35
C GLU A 137 -9.18 8.46 -6.45
N LEU A 138 -9.65 7.70 -5.45
CA LEU A 138 -10.59 8.20 -4.44
C LEU A 138 -10.00 9.36 -3.63
N GLU A 139 -8.74 9.26 -3.21
CA GLU A 139 -8.03 10.35 -2.52
C GLU A 139 -7.90 11.58 -3.42
N ARG A 140 -7.55 11.41 -4.70
CA ARG A 140 -7.48 12.51 -5.66
C ARG A 140 -8.84 13.18 -5.84
N LEU A 141 -9.90 12.41 -6.10
CA LEU A 141 -11.25 12.94 -6.26
C LEU A 141 -11.77 13.62 -4.97
N ALA A 142 -11.35 13.12 -3.83
CA ALA A 142 -11.73 13.69 -2.54
C ALA A 142 -10.94 14.96 -2.17
N SER A 143 -9.76 15.18 -2.74
CA SER A 143 -8.84 16.26 -2.34
C SER A 143 -8.61 17.32 -3.40
N THR A 144 -8.86 17.02 -4.70
CA THR A 144 -8.62 18.00 -5.78
C THR A 144 -9.90 18.51 -6.41
N ASP A 145 -9.82 19.68 -7.03
CA ASP A 145 -10.84 20.21 -7.92
C ASP A 145 -10.74 19.50 -9.28
N PRO A 146 -11.82 18.92 -9.81
CA PRO A 146 -11.77 18.08 -11.01
C PRO A 146 -11.43 18.85 -12.29
N LEU A 147 -11.66 20.17 -12.33
CA LEU A 147 -11.36 21.00 -13.49
C LEU A 147 -9.91 21.45 -13.54
N THR A 148 -9.39 21.88 -12.40
CA THR A 148 -8.09 22.55 -12.31
C THR A 148 -6.98 21.65 -11.75
N GLY A 149 -7.34 20.56 -11.08
CA GLY A 149 -6.38 19.60 -10.49
C GLY A 149 -5.70 20.08 -9.20
N VAL A 150 -5.89 21.33 -8.78
CA VAL A 150 -5.39 21.85 -7.48
C VAL A 150 -6.26 21.37 -6.34
N TYR A 151 -5.86 21.62 -5.10
CA TYR A 151 -6.68 21.24 -3.96
C TYR A 151 -8.09 21.85 -4.03
N ASN A 152 -9.11 21.05 -3.71
CA ASN A 152 -10.43 21.56 -3.49
C ASN A 152 -10.51 22.28 -2.14
N ARG A 153 -11.61 23.01 -1.90
CA ARG A 153 -11.82 23.79 -0.68
C ARG A 153 -11.56 23.00 0.59
N ARG A 154 -12.02 21.74 0.65
CA ARG A 154 -11.88 20.90 1.85
C ARG A 154 -10.40 20.58 2.12
N ALA A 155 -9.70 20.05 1.14
CA ALA A 155 -8.30 19.67 1.29
C ALA A 155 -7.39 20.88 1.53
N PHE A 156 -7.68 22.03 0.89
CA PHE A 156 -7.01 23.28 1.17
C PHE A 156 -7.18 23.72 2.63
N MET A 157 -8.41 23.71 3.17
CA MET A 157 -8.69 24.10 4.56
C MET A 157 -8.02 23.15 5.56
N ASP A 158 -8.01 21.84 5.26
CA ASP A 158 -7.33 20.85 6.09
C ASP A 158 -5.81 21.12 6.15
N PHE A 159 -5.19 21.45 5.02
CA PHE A 159 -3.77 21.82 4.96
C PHE A 159 -3.51 23.14 5.71
N ALA A 160 -4.27 24.18 5.40
CA ALA A 160 -4.12 25.50 6.00
C ALA A 160 -4.28 25.45 7.53
N THR A 161 -5.20 24.64 8.04
CA THR A 161 -5.38 24.42 9.49
C THR A 161 -4.16 23.73 10.11
N LYS A 162 -3.63 22.71 9.45
CA LYS A 162 -2.42 22.01 9.93
C LYS A 162 -1.21 22.95 9.96
N GLU A 163 -1.04 23.78 8.93
CA GLU A 163 0.08 24.73 8.86
C GLU A 163 -0.07 25.83 9.92
N PHE A 164 -1.28 26.32 10.18
CA PHE A 164 -1.56 27.23 11.27
C PHE A 164 -1.13 26.65 12.64
N LEU A 165 -1.56 25.42 12.94
CA LEU A 165 -1.19 24.74 14.20
C LEU A 165 0.32 24.47 14.30
N ARG A 166 0.96 24.11 13.19
CA ARG A 166 2.41 23.93 13.11
C ARG A 166 3.15 25.22 13.41
N SER A 167 2.73 26.31 12.76
CA SER A 167 3.31 27.64 12.92
C SER A 167 3.18 28.17 14.33
N GLN A 168 2.02 27.99 14.96
CA GLN A 168 1.85 28.33 16.38
C GLN A 168 2.78 27.54 17.30
N ARG A 169 2.94 26.22 17.05
CA ARG A 169 3.77 25.35 17.88
C ARG A 169 5.26 25.64 17.81
N TYR A 170 5.74 25.97 16.62
CA TYR A 170 7.18 26.13 16.35
C TYR A 170 7.61 27.58 16.11
N SER A 171 6.70 28.53 16.25
CA SER A 171 6.93 29.95 15.96
C SER A 171 7.42 30.21 14.54
N HIS A 172 6.89 29.39 13.59
CA HIS A 172 7.14 29.60 12.16
C HIS A 172 6.19 30.65 11.61
N VAL A 173 6.59 31.29 10.54
CA VAL A 173 5.74 32.22 9.80
C VAL A 173 5.13 31.52 8.59
N PHE A 174 3.95 31.95 8.19
CA PHE A 174 3.41 31.66 6.88
C PHE A 174 2.59 32.86 6.40
N SER A 175 2.38 32.94 5.10
CA SER A 175 1.49 33.92 4.49
C SER A 175 0.35 33.25 3.75
N ALA A 176 -0.76 33.95 3.65
CA ALA A 176 -1.94 33.54 2.89
C ALA A 176 -2.25 34.55 1.79
N ILE A 177 -2.62 34.03 0.63
CA ILE A 177 -3.04 34.81 -0.53
C ILE A 177 -4.45 34.38 -0.91
N GLN A 178 -5.35 35.34 -1.11
CA GLN A 178 -6.66 35.14 -1.73
C GLN A 178 -6.68 35.80 -3.11
N MET A 179 -7.20 35.09 -4.09
CA MET A 179 -7.22 35.52 -5.48
C MET A 179 -8.60 35.32 -6.11
N ASP A 180 -8.96 36.21 -7.01
CA ASP A 180 -10.20 36.13 -7.77
C ASP A 180 -9.96 36.66 -9.19
N ILE A 181 -10.40 35.86 -10.18
CA ILE A 181 -10.27 36.24 -11.59
C ILE A 181 -11.25 37.36 -11.92
N ASP A 182 -10.70 38.48 -12.28
CA ASP A 182 -11.49 39.68 -12.55
C ASP A 182 -12.48 39.50 -13.70
N HIS A 183 -13.72 39.88 -13.47
CA HIS A 183 -14.79 39.83 -14.45
C HIS A 183 -15.02 38.43 -15.08
N PHE A 184 -14.74 37.34 -14.35
CA PHE A 184 -14.89 35.98 -14.85
C PHE A 184 -16.29 35.68 -15.40
N LYS A 185 -17.33 36.18 -14.74
CA LYS A 185 -18.71 36.10 -15.25
C LYS A 185 -18.84 36.71 -16.66
N LYS A 186 -18.21 37.85 -16.91
CA LYS A 186 -18.22 38.49 -18.24
C LYS A 186 -17.54 37.63 -19.30
N VAL A 187 -16.45 36.93 -18.93
CA VAL A 187 -15.78 35.95 -19.81
C VAL A 187 -16.76 34.83 -20.18
N ASN A 188 -17.44 34.24 -19.19
CA ASN A 188 -18.45 33.22 -19.44
C ASN A 188 -19.62 33.71 -20.30
N ASP A 189 -20.15 34.91 -20.00
CA ASP A 189 -21.29 35.49 -20.71
C ASP A 189 -20.93 35.86 -22.17
N THR A 190 -19.65 36.18 -22.45
CA THR A 190 -19.18 36.60 -23.79
C THR A 190 -18.72 35.41 -24.64
N HIS A 191 -18.02 34.45 -24.04
CA HIS A 191 -17.32 33.39 -24.76
C HIS A 191 -17.85 31.98 -24.46
N GLY A 192 -18.79 31.87 -23.50
CA GLY A 192 -19.33 30.58 -23.05
C GLY A 192 -18.50 29.91 -21.93
N HIS A 193 -19.15 28.98 -21.23
CA HIS A 193 -18.54 28.27 -20.08
C HIS A 193 -17.28 27.45 -20.44
N ALA A 194 -17.23 26.87 -21.65
CA ALA A 194 -16.07 26.13 -22.10
C ALA A 194 -14.80 26.99 -22.13
N VAL A 195 -14.91 28.27 -22.56
CA VAL A 195 -13.80 29.22 -22.55
C VAL A 195 -13.46 29.64 -21.12
N GLY A 196 -14.46 29.79 -20.25
CA GLY A 196 -14.24 30.02 -18.83
C GLY A 196 -13.45 28.90 -18.16
N ASP A 197 -13.76 27.64 -18.50
CA ASP A 197 -13.01 26.47 -18.02
C ASP A 197 -11.54 26.50 -18.48
N GLU A 198 -11.26 26.92 -19.74
CA GLU A 198 -9.88 27.08 -20.23
C GLU A 198 -9.16 28.25 -19.52
N VAL A 199 -9.86 29.33 -19.17
CA VAL A 199 -9.31 30.44 -18.34
C VAL A 199 -8.91 29.92 -16.97
N LEU A 200 -9.75 29.12 -16.30
CA LEU A 200 -9.45 28.54 -14.99
C LEU A 200 -8.24 27.59 -15.03
N LYS A 201 -8.15 26.77 -16.06
CA LYS A 201 -6.99 25.86 -16.26
C LYS A 201 -5.71 26.66 -16.52
N ALA A 202 -5.76 27.64 -17.43
CA ALA A 202 -4.61 28.46 -17.75
C ALA A 202 -4.13 29.28 -16.53
N PHE A 203 -5.06 29.86 -15.77
CA PHE A 203 -4.76 30.53 -14.50
C PHE A 203 -4.01 29.59 -13.55
N THR A 204 -4.53 28.39 -13.35
CA THR A 204 -3.95 27.40 -12.43
C THR A 204 -2.54 26.97 -12.84
N VAL A 205 -2.32 26.67 -14.13
CA VAL A 205 -0.99 26.29 -14.66
C VAL A 205 0.03 27.40 -14.41
N ASN A 206 -0.32 28.63 -14.74
CA ASN A 206 0.60 29.79 -14.53
C ASN A 206 0.86 30.05 -13.04
N CYS A 207 -0.11 29.80 -12.15
CA CYS A 207 0.13 29.88 -10.71
C CYS A 207 1.13 28.81 -10.24
N LEU A 208 0.96 27.56 -10.69
CA LEU A 208 1.83 26.44 -10.29
C LEU A 208 3.27 26.59 -10.77
N GLU A 209 3.53 27.27 -11.92
CA GLU A 209 4.88 27.54 -12.40
C GLU A 209 5.67 28.51 -11.50
N VAL A 210 4.96 29.30 -10.70
CA VAL A 210 5.55 30.31 -9.81
C VAL A 210 5.74 29.78 -8.40
N LEU A 211 4.92 28.79 -7.97
CA LEU A 211 4.89 28.23 -6.63
C LEU A 211 6.00 27.20 -6.42
N ARG A 212 6.44 27.08 -5.16
CA ARG A 212 7.36 26.04 -4.70
C ARG A 212 6.56 24.77 -4.39
N GLU A 213 7.26 23.66 -4.28
CA GLU A 213 6.66 22.38 -3.89
C GLU A 213 5.98 22.42 -2.50
N SER A 214 6.49 23.26 -1.59
CA SER A 214 5.94 23.50 -0.26
C SER A 214 4.66 24.32 -0.24
N ASP A 215 4.41 25.09 -1.31
CA ASP A 215 3.31 26.04 -1.38
C ASP A 215 2.03 25.30 -1.81
N VAL A 216 0.90 25.70 -1.27
CA VAL A 216 -0.36 24.99 -1.51
C VAL A 216 -1.39 25.91 -2.13
N LEU A 217 -1.79 25.56 -3.36
CA LEU A 217 -2.86 26.24 -4.10
C LEU A 217 -4.15 25.44 -4.00
N GLY A 218 -5.25 26.10 -3.67
CA GLY A 218 -6.59 25.54 -3.66
C GLY A 218 -7.59 26.40 -4.40
N ARG A 219 -8.57 25.76 -5.07
CA ARG A 219 -9.75 26.42 -5.62
C ARG A 219 -10.85 26.36 -4.58
N ILE A 220 -11.29 27.53 -4.12
CA ILE A 220 -12.23 27.66 -3.01
C ILE A 220 -13.68 27.66 -3.49
N SER A 221 -13.95 28.40 -4.56
CA SER A 221 -15.23 28.39 -5.28
C SER A 221 -15.08 29.01 -6.67
N GLY A 222 -15.94 28.71 -7.59
CA GLY A 222 -16.04 29.38 -8.89
C GLY A 222 -14.69 29.84 -9.49
N GLU A 223 -14.43 31.14 -9.40
CA GLU A 223 -13.22 31.82 -9.82
C GLU A 223 -12.26 32.20 -8.67
N GLU A 224 -12.54 31.73 -7.44
CA GLU A 224 -11.76 32.08 -6.25
C GLU A 224 -10.72 31.01 -5.93
N PHE A 225 -9.48 31.44 -5.72
CA PHE A 225 -8.34 30.62 -5.35
C PHE A 225 -7.65 31.15 -4.11
N SER A 226 -7.07 30.23 -3.35
CA SER A 226 -6.29 30.57 -2.15
C SER A 226 -4.95 29.87 -2.18
N ILE A 227 -3.93 30.53 -1.63
CA ILE A 227 -2.60 29.96 -1.46
C ILE A 227 -2.16 30.09 -0.01
N ILE A 228 -1.51 29.05 0.51
CA ILE A 228 -0.69 29.12 1.72
C ILE A 228 0.76 29.01 1.29
N LEU A 229 1.59 29.95 1.78
CA LEU A 229 3.03 30.02 1.57
C LEU A 229 3.72 29.74 2.91
N PRO A 230 4.09 28.49 3.23
CA PRO A 230 4.84 28.17 4.44
C PRO A 230 6.18 28.90 4.49
N GLU A 231 6.63 29.21 5.70
CA GLU A 231 7.94 29.83 5.96
C GLU A 231 8.21 31.09 5.09
N THR A 232 7.13 31.84 4.80
CA THR A 232 7.17 33.03 3.96
C THR A 232 6.55 34.20 4.69
N GLU A 233 7.33 35.26 4.87
CA GLU A 233 6.90 36.53 5.45
C GLU A 233 6.10 37.36 4.43
N ARG A 234 5.44 38.41 4.89
CA ARG A 234 4.56 39.25 4.09
C ARG A 234 5.25 39.83 2.84
N GLU A 235 6.48 40.30 2.97
CA GLU A 235 7.27 40.88 1.89
C GLU A 235 7.53 39.83 0.80
N GLY A 236 7.88 38.60 1.17
CA GLY A 236 8.06 37.49 0.24
C GLY A 236 6.75 37.12 -0.46
N ALA A 237 5.63 37.07 0.29
CA ALA A 237 4.33 36.80 -0.28
C ALA A 237 3.83 37.89 -1.25
N LEU A 238 4.15 39.15 -0.98
CA LEU A 238 3.88 40.26 -1.90
C LEU A 238 4.61 40.08 -3.23
N ILE A 239 5.89 39.73 -3.20
CA ILE A 239 6.68 39.46 -4.41
C ILE A 239 6.07 38.35 -5.24
N VAL A 240 5.63 37.25 -4.60
CA VAL A 240 4.94 36.13 -5.26
C VAL A 240 3.62 36.61 -5.86
N ALA A 241 2.81 37.35 -5.12
CA ALA A 241 1.52 37.86 -5.56
C ALA A 241 1.64 38.86 -6.74
N GLU A 242 2.61 39.78 -6.68
CA GLU A 242 2.86 40.72 -7.76
C GLU A 242 3.30 40.02 -9.04
N ARG A 243 4.14 38.96 -8.91
CA ARG A 243 4.52 38.13 -10.04
C ARG A 243 3.32 37.40 -10.65
N PHE A 244 2.39 36.89 -9.86
CA PHE A 244 1.13 36.33 -10.38
C PHE A 244 0.30 37.35 -11.12
N CYS A 245 0.08 38.52 -10.52
CA CYS A 245 -0.70 39.59 -11.13
C CYS A 245 -0.16 39.97 -12.49
N GLN A 246 1.16 40.15 -12.59
CA GLN A 246 1.83 40.51 -13.84
C GLN A 246 1.79 39.38 -14.88
N THR A 247 2.11 38.13 -14.47
CA THR A 247 2.07 36.93 -15.35
C THR A 247 0.70 36.73 -15.96
N ILE A 248 -0.35 36.88 -15.17
CA ILE A 248 -1.74 36.73 -15.64
C ILE A 248 -2.15 37.89 -16.53
N ALA A 249 -1.78 39.13 -16.22
CA ALA A 249 -2.09 40.29 -17.05
C ALA A 249 -1.43 40.21 -18.43
N ASP A 250 -0.22 39.63 -18.51
CA ASP A 250 0.52 39.47 -19.78
C ASP A 250 0.12 38.20 -20.56
N LEU A 251 -0.66 37.31 -19.95
CA LEU A 251 -1.08 36.03 -20.55
C LEU A 251 -1.97 36.26 -21.77
N LYS A 252 -1.58 35.67 -22.89
CA LYS A 252 -2.40 35.60 -24.11
C LYS A 252 -2.98 34.20 -24.25
N LEU A 253 -4.21 34.03 -23.77
CA LEU A 253 -4.91 32.74 -23.88
C LEU A 253 -5.57 32.67 -25.28
N TYR A 254 -5.13 31.72 -26.11
CA TYR A 254 -5.72 31.46 -27.41
C TYR A 254 -6.77 30.37 -27.30
N VAL A 255 -8.02 30.72 -27.58
CA VAL A 255 -9.16 29.78 -27.64
C VAL A 255 -9.93 30.05 -28.94
N ASP A 256 -10.16 29.04 -29.77
CA ASP A 256 -10.90 29.13 -31.02
C ASP A 256 -10.45 30.31 -31.92
N ASN A 257 -9.15 30.50 -32.09
CA ASN A 257 -8.52 31.59 -32.84
C ASN A 257 -8.78 33.01 -32.30
N GLN A 258 -9.30 33.14 -31.09
CA GLN A 258 -9.48 34.43 -30.39
C GLN A 258 -8.50 34.52 -29.21
N ILE A 259 -8.06 35.75 -28.92
CA ILE A 259 -7.26 36.00 -27.74
C ILE A 259 -8.19 36.43 -26.60
N VAL A 260 -8.21 35.67 -25.53
CA VAL A 260 -8.95 35.98 -24.30
C VAL A 260 -7.99 36.58 -23.30
N HIS A 261 -8.27 37.81 -22.88
CA HIS A 261 -7.52 38.50 -21.82
C HIS A 261 -8.32 38.51 -20.53
N PHE A 262 -7.68 38.26 -19.44
CA PHE A 262 -8.23 38.38 -18.11
C PHE A 262 -7.16 38.86 -17.13
N THR A 263 -7.58 39.31 -15.97
CA THR A 263 -6.69 39.78 -14.89
C THR A 263 -7.12 39.14 -13.57
N VAL A 264 -6.35 39.36 -12.54
CA VAL A 264 -6.60 38.84 -11.22
C VAL A 264 -6.44 39.93 -10.16
N SER A 265 -7.38 39.96 -9.20
CA SER A 265 -7.23 40.75 -7.98
C SER A 265 -6.70 39.86 -6.88
N ILE A 266 -5.79 40.36 -6.06
CA ILE A 266 -5.09 39.55 -5.06
C ILE A 266 -5.05 40.29 -3.72
N GLY A 267 -5.42 39.55 -2.65
CA GLY A 267 -5.25 39.97 -1.27
C GLY A 267 -4.19 39.13 -0.56
N VAL A 268 -3.27 39.78 0.14
CA VAL A 268 -2.13 39.14 0.83
C VAL A 268 -2.17 39.45 2.32
N THR A 269 -1.89 38.47 3.16
CA THR A 269 -1.67 38.64 4.59
C THR A 269 -0.67 37.64 5.13
N SER A 270 -0.14 37.88 6.32
CA SER A 270 0.69 36.92 7.04
C SER A 270 0.09 36.56 8.39
N LEU A 271 0.50 35.42 8.94
CA LEU A 271 0.15 35.01 10.29
C LEU A 271 0.54 36.09 11.30
N ARG A 272 -0.35 36.39 12.23
CA ARG A 272 -0.12 37.26 13.40
C ARG A 272 -0.17 36.47 14.69
N GLN A 273 0.48 36.97 15.71
CA GLN A 273 0.48 36.33 17.05
C GLN A 273 -0.89 36.27 17.72
N ASP A 274 -1.78 37.20 17.38
CA ASP A 274 -3.13 37.29 17.93
C ASP A 274 -4.19 36.52 17.12
N ASP A 275 -3.79 35.84 16.04
CA ASP A 275 -4.71 34.98 15.28
C ASP A 275 -5.17 33.78 16.10
N THR A 276 -6.48 33.60 16.19
CA THR A 276 -7.11 32.49 16.96
C THR A 276 -7.34 31.24 16.13
N GLY A 277 -7.20 31.31 14.81
CA GLY A 277 -7.42 30.22 13.87
C GLY A 277 -7.11 30.66 12.44
N ILE A 278 -7.03 29.68 11.55
CA ILE A 278 -6.76 29.92 10.12
C ILE A 278 -7.81 30.82 9.47
N GLU A 279 -9.05 30.74 9.95
CA GLU A 279 -10.17 31.54 9.45
C GLU A 279 -9.93 33.05 9.65
N ALA A 280 -9.25 33.44 10.73
CA ALA A 280 -8.89 34.84 10.97
C ALA A 280 -7.88 35.35 9.93
N VAL A 281 -6.89 34.52 9.60
CA VAL A 281 -5.89 34.83 8.57
C VAL A 281 -6.54 34.94 7.21
N LEU A 282 -7.33 33.94 6.81
CA LEU A 282 -8.00 33.93 5.49
C LEU A 282 -8.98 35.09 5.33
N ARG A 283 -9.73 35.42 6.37
CA ARG A 283 -10.62 36.59 6.36
C ARG A 283 -9.86 37.90 6.10
N ARG A 284 -8.71 38.08 6.72
CA ARG A 284 -7.87 39.28 6.49
C ARG A 284 -7.35 39.35 5.05
N ALA A 285 -6.98 38.18 4.46
CA ALA A 285 -6.61 38.12 3.05
C ALA A 285 -7.80 38.46 2.15
N ASP A 286 -9.02 38.02 2.49
CA ASP A 286 -10.24 38.33 1.76
C ASP A 286 -10.60 39.82 1.83
N GLU A 287 -10.46 40.44 3.00
CA GLU A 287 -10.61 41.91 3.17
C GLU A 287 -9.64 42.68 2.25
N ALA A 288 -8.39 42.25 2.15
CA ALA A 288 -7.40 42.83 1.23
C ALA A 288 -7.80 42.59 -0.25
N LEU A 289 -8.28 41.42 -0.61
CA LEU A 289 -8.81 41.10 -1.93
C LEU A 289 -9.99 42.01 -2.30
N TYR A 290 -10.91 42.22 -1.37
CA TYR A 290 -12.01 43.17 -1.56
C TYR A 290 -11.54 44.58 -1.85
N LEU A 291 -10.51 45.06 -1.14
CA LEU A 291 -9.90 46.35 -1.41
C LEU A 291 -9.23 46.41 -2.80
N ALA A 292 -8.58 45.31 -3.23
CA ALA A 292 -8.01 45.21 -4.58
C ALA A 292 -9.11 45.33 -5.66
N LYS A 293 -10.23 44.60 -5.50
CA LYS A 293 -11.37 44.69 -6.43
C LYS A 293 -11.98 46.08 -6.51
N ASN A 294 -12.19 46.75 -5.37
CA ASN A 294 -12.77 48.10 -5.31
C ASN A 294 -11.77 49.20 -5.75
N GLY A 295 -10.48 48.93 -5.58
CA GLY A 295 -9.40 49.84 -6.01
C GLY A 295 -9.12 49.88 -7.52
N GLY A 296 -9.95 49.21 -8.36
CA GLY A 296 -9.80 49.18 -9.82
C GLY A 296 -9.33 47.83 -10.38
N ARG A 297 -9.27 46.78 -9.57
CA ARG A 297 -8.86 45.41 -9.97
C ARG A 297 -7.39 45.33 -10.49
N ASN A 298 -7.02 44.15 -11.02
CA ASN A 298 -5.70 43.87 -11.58
C ASN A 298 -4.57 44.41 -10.68
N LYS A 299 -4.57 44.03 -9.42
CA LYS A 299 -3.59 44.52 -8.44
C LYS A 299 -3.55 43.65 -7.19
N VAL A 300 -2.45 43.84 -6.49
CA VAL A 300 -2.20 43.25 -5.18
C VAL A 300 -2.47 44.27 -4.09
N VAL A 301 -3.17 43.85 -3.02
CA VAL A 301 -3.31 44.64 -1.79
C VAL A 301 -2.90 43.77 -0.62
N SER A 302 -2.15 44.30 0.33
CA SER A 302 -1.84 43.56 1.56
C SER A 302 -2.55 44.16 2.75
N ALA A 303 -3.12 43.28 3.60
CA ALA A 303 -3.55 43.66 4.93
C ALA A 303 -2.35 43.66 5.87
N GLY A 304 -2.06 44.81 6.44
CA GLY A 304 -0.96 45.01 7.39
C GLY A 304 -1.14 44.22 8.68
#